data_3bc33b77e1b62278e0aa3fa6a1c1b395
#
_entry.id   3bc33b77e1b62278e0aa3fa6a1c1b395
#
_cell.length_a   1.000
_cell.length_b   1.000
_cell.length_c   1.000
_cell.angle_alpha   90.00
_cell.angle_beta   90.00
_cell.angle_gamma   90.00
#
_symmetry.space_group_name_H-M   'P 1'
#
loop_
_entity.id
_entity.type
_entity.pdbx_description
1 polymer ?
#
loop_
_entity_poly.entity_id
_entity_poly.type
_entity_poly.pdbx_seq_one_letter_code
_entity_poly.pdbx_strand_id
1 'polypeptide(L)'
;QLDWPRENLSVRCFVHDVFNYRYHWHEDEYELNILLHGRQECCRGSENFHLDVDDVILVPPGVGHASMGSQVDTIAFVLHFSASAFKPLLKKGGIYDFPSCRSDETTRDEPRYRHLRFYASQIFQFAQQGGPYAQLGVKASLELLLLALCTEFSPTLLNTMPEDEQRRAAVRRLLAYVSDHYAEKLTLENLADYAQYNRTYISTLFKQIVGINFHEYLTRVRFQHALIDLALTTDSLTDIALRNGFADLKTFNARFRTTLQRTPAEYRAQLCPERVVGGMQRKYLPCDDPLLQRKL
;
A
#
# COMPACT_ATOMS: atom_id res chain seq x y z
N GLN A 1 10.06 -15.05 -3.11
CA GLN A 1 8.75 -15.72 -3.02
C GLN A 1 8.98 -17.20 -2.70
N LEU A 2 8.18 -17.74 -1.79
CA LEU A 2 8.16 -19.15 -1.42
C LEU A 2 6.74 -19.69 -1.65
N ASP A 3 6.63 -20.85 -2.27
CA ASP A 3 5.35 -21.41 -2.67
C ASP A 3 5.20 -22.86 -2.18
N TRP A 4 3.98 -23.19 -1.74
CA TRP A 4 3.51 -24.55 -1.42
C TRP A 4 2.32 -24.89 -2.33
N PRO A 5 2.58 -25.37 -3.56
CA PRO A 5 1.52 -25.55 -4.57
C PRO A 5 0.40 -26.51 -4.13
N ARG A 6 0.74 -27.55 -3.36
CA ARG A 6 -0.24 -28.53 -2.85
C ARG A 6 -1.25 -27.89 -1.87
N GLU A 7 -0.86 -26.81 -1.20
CA GLU A 7 -1.67 -26.09 -0.21
C GLU A 7 -2.24 -24.80 -0.81
N ASN A 8 -1.89 -24.50 -2.07
CA ASN A 8 -2.18 -23.21 -2.71
C ASN A 8 -1.73 -22.02 -1.84
N LEU A 9 -0.59 -22.17 -1.15
CA LEU A 9 -0.02 -21.18 -0.26
C LEU A 9 1.19 -20.54 -0.92
N SER A 10 1.24 -19.23 -0.90
CA SER A 10 2.42 -18.44 -1.25
C SER A 10 2.75 -17.44 -0.15
N VAL A 11 4.03 -17.17 0.02
CA VAL A 11 4.55 -16.15 0.94
C VAL A 11 5.64 -15.37 0.23
N ARG A 12 5.55 -14.06 0.29
CA ARG A 12 6.60 -13.16 -0.19
C ARG A 12 6.77 -12.00 0.79
N CYS A 13 7.98 -11.65 1.08
CA CYS A 13 8.31 -10.51 1.91
C CYS A 13 9.43 -9.69 1.29
N PHE A 14 9.40 -8.41 1.53
CA PHE A 14 10.40 -7.47 1.06
C PHE A 14 10.39 -6.20 1.90
N VAL A 15 11.49 -5.49 1.82
CA VAL A 15 11.62 -4.15 2.41
C VAL A 15 11.84 -3.17 1.29
N HIS A 16 11.11 -2.09 1.28
CA HIS A 16 11.18 -1.11 0.21
C HIS A 16 11.06 0.33 0.72
N ASP A 17 11.62 1.25 -0.06
CA ASP A 17 11.38 2.66 0.10
C ASP A 17 9.95 2.99 -0.36
N VAL A 18 9.16 3.58 0.54
CA VAL A 18 7.77 3.96 0.26
C VAL A 18 7.75 5.30 -0.45
N PHE A 19 7.79 5.25 -1.76
CA PHE A 19 7.80 6.47 -2.58
C PHE A 19 6.42 6.81 -3.16
N ASN A 20 5.56 5.81 -3.38
CA ASN A 20 4.39 5.92 -4.21
C ASN A 20 3.09 5.60 -3.52
N TYR A 21 2.10 6.46 -3.78
CA TYR A 21 0.72 6.26 -3.40
C TYR A 21 -0.06 5.64 -4.59
N ARG A 22 -0.08 4.31 -4.70
CA ARG A 22 -0.93 3.62 -5.65
C ARG A 22 -2.07 2.94 -4.93
N TYR A 23 -3.30 3.32 -5.27
CA TYR A 23 -4.47 2.60 -4.80
C TYR A 23 -4.60 1.28 -5.57
N HIS A 24 -4.60 0.17 -4.84
CA HIS A 24 -4.70 -1.17 -5.39
C HIS A 24 -5.31 -2.12 -4.35
N TRP A 25 -5.53 -3.35 -4.74
CA TRP A 25 -5.89 -4.46 -3.86
C TRP A 25 -5.31 -5.75 -4.38
N HIS A 26 -5.20 -6.72 -3.50
CA HIS A 26 -4.84 -8.09 -3.83
C HIS A 26 -6.11 -8.94 -3.83
N GLU A 27 -6.28 -9.85 -4.81
CA GLU A 27 -7.48 -10.69 -4.88
C GLU A 27 -7.44 -11.83 -3.87
N ASP A 28 -6.26 -12.45 -3.71
CA ASP A 28 -6.07 -13.68 -2.93
C ASP A 28 -4.98 -13.58 -1.86
N GLU A 29 -4.45 -12.39 -1.58
CA GLU A 29 -3.37 -12.21 -0.62
C GLU A 29 -3.72 -11.19 0.46
N TYR A 30 -3.31 -11.49 1.68
CA TYR A 30 -3.18 -10.52 2.76
C TYR A 30 -1.89 -9.74 2.57
N GLU A 31 -1.92 -8.47 2.95
CA GLU A 31 -0.72 -7.63 3.06
C GLU A 31 -0.56 -7.15 4.50
N LEU A 32 0.53 -7.57 5.16
CA LEU A 32 0.97 -7.02 6.43
C LEU A 32 2.07 -5.99 6.15
N ASN A 33 1.84 -4.76 6.54
CA ASN A 33 2.78 -3.65 6.41
C ASN A 33 3.28 -3.23 7.80
N ILE A 34 4.60 -3.09 7.94
CA ILE A 34 5.27 -2.64 9.16
C ILE A 34 6.18 -1.48 8.78
N LEU A 35 5.98 -0.32 9.39
CA LEU A 35 6.83 0.84 9.11
C LEU A 35 8.14 0.76 9.89
N LEU A 36 9.27 0.73 9.17
CA LEU A 36 10.60 0.61 9.78
C LEU A 36 11.29 1.95 9.98
N HIS A 37 11.03 2.93 9.11
CA HIS A 37 11.62 4.27 9.18
C HIS A 37 10.72 5.30 8.52
N GLY A 38 10.75 6.54 9.04
CA GLY A 38 9.99 7.66 8.49
C GLY A 38 8.54 7.69 8.97
N ARG A 39 7.67 8.26 8.14
CA ARG A 39 6.22 8.33 8.34
C ARG A 39 5.51 8.05 7.03
N GLN A 40 4.42 7.34 7.11
CA GLN A 40 3.63 6.91 5.94
C GLN A 40 2.17 7.36 6.10
N GLU A 41 1.63 8.03 5.08
CA GLU A 41 0.19 8.19 4.92
C GLU A 41 -0.37 6.93 4.28
N CYS A 42 -1.43 6.38 4.86
CA CYS A 42 -2.09 5.18 4.38
C CYS A 42 -3.59 5.39 4.24
N CYS A 43 -4.19 4.65 3.31
CA CYS A 43 -5.62 4.40 3.33
C CYS A 43 -5.90 2.90 3.27
N ARG A 44 -6.97 2.47 3.93
CA ARG A 44 -7.54 1.13 3.86
C ARG A 44 -9.05 1.25 3.71
N GLY A 45 -9.57 0.85 2.54
CA GLY A 45 -10.96 1.14 2.20
C GLY A 45 -11.23 2.64 2.26
N SER A 46 -12.18 3.05 3.10
CA SER A 46 -12.57 4.46 3.29
C SER A 46 -11.79 5.21 4.38
N GLU A 47 -10.94 4.52 5.12
CA GLU A 47 -10.20 5.11 6.24
C GLU A 47 -8.83 5.65 5.77
N ASN A 48 -8.50 6.87 6.23
CA ASN A 48 -7.17 7.45 6.06
C ASN A 48 -6.51 7.60 7.43
N PHE A 49 -5.23 7.27 7.52
CA PHE A 49 -4.46 7.31 8.75
C PHE A 49 -2.97 7.46 8.44
N HIS A 50 -2.20 7.71 9.48
CA HIS A 50 -0.74 7.73 9.43
C HIS A 50 -0.18 6.54 10.18
N LEU A 51 0.92 5.99 9.66
CA LEU A 51 1.76 5.05 10.37
C LEU A 51 3.07 5.75 10.72
N ASP A 52 3.47 5.61 11.96
CA ASP A 52 4.79 5.95 12.46
C ASP A 52 5.64 4.68 12.62
N VAL A 53 6.92 4.85 12.93
CA VAL A 53 7.85 3.72 13.09
C VAL A 53 7.31 2.68 14.08
N ASP A 54 7.42 1.41 13.71
CA ASP A 54 6.93 0.22 14.42
C ASP A 54 5.40 0.05 14.39
N ASP A 55 4.66 0.93 13.69
CA ASP A 55 3.24 0.68 13.41
C ASP A 55 3.05 -0.46 12.42
N VAL A 56 1.96 -1.17 12.64
CA VAL A 56 1.56 -2.37 11.87
C VAL A 56 0.16 -2.17 11.33
N ILE A 57 -0.07 -2.59 10.10
CA ILE A 57 -1.42 -2.74 9.54
C ILE A 57 -1.52 -4.03 8.73
N LEU A 58 -2.66 -4.71 8.85
CA LEU A 58 -3.03 -5.84 8.01
C LEU A 58 -4.17 -5.45 7.06
N VAL A 59 -3.98 -5.70 5.79
CA VAL A 59 -5.01 -5.50 4.75
C VAL A 59 -5.44 -6.87 4.21
N PRO A 60 -6.73 -7.22 4.29
CA PRO A 60 -7.23 -8.48 3.76
C PRO A 60 -7.41 -8.42 2.23
N PRO A 61 -7.54 -9.59 1.57
CA PRO A 61 -7.88 -9.69 0.16
C PRO A 61 -9.14 -8.90 -0.19
N GLY A 62 -9.14 -8.28 -1.36
CA GLY A 62 -10.26 -7.52 -1.89
C GLY A 62 -10.45 -6.13 -1.25
N VAL A 63 -9.71 -5.77 -0.22
CA VAL A 63 -9.76 -4.43 0.38
C VAL A 63 -8.74 -3.51 -0.30
N GLY A 64 -9.25 -2.41 -0.85
CA GLY A 64 -8.41 -1.42 -1.48
C GLY A 64 -7.58 -0.64 -0.48
N HIS A 65 -6.34 -0.41 -0.84
CA HIS A 65 -5.40 0.32 0.01
C HIS A 65 -4.38 1.09 -0.82
N ALA A 66 -3.75 2.05 -0.18
CA ALA A 66 -2.66 2.82 -0.76
C ALA A 66 -1.75 3.35 0.35
N SER A 67 -0.50 3.61 0.00
CA SER A 67 0.46 4.18 0.93
C SER A 67 1.41 5.16 0.24
N MET A 68 1.81 6.19 0.96
CA MET A 68 2.76 7.19 0.51
C MET A 68 3.68 7.60 1.65
N GLY A 69 4.98 7.57 1.42
CA GLY A 69 5.96 8.11 2.36
C GLY A 69 5.81 9.62 2.51
N SER A 70 5.66 10.09 3.73
CA SER A 70 5.63 11.53 4.05
C SER A 70 7.04 12.14 4.13
N GLN A 71 8.07 11.29 4.07
CA GLN A 71 9.49 11.67 4.13
C GLN A 71 10.28 10.95 3.04
N VAL A 72 11.42 11.51 2.63
CA VAL A 72 12.25 10.97 1.55
C VAL A 72 12.80 9.57 1.84
N ASP A 73 12.97 9.23 3.13
CA ASP A 73 13.54 7.96 3.58
C ASP A 73 12.50 7.08 4.30
N THR A 74 11.26 7.10 3.85
CA THR A 74 10.22 6.24 4.43
C THR A 74 10.42 4.80 3.98
N ILE A 75 10.65 3.88 4.92
CA ILE A 75 10.98 2.48 4.66
C ILE A 75 9.96 1.59 5.35
N ALA A 76 9.35 0.68 4.59
CA ALA A 76 8.41 -0.30 5.09
C ALA A 76 8.84 -1.73 4.78
N PHE A 77 8.58 -2.63 5.72
CA PHE A 77 8.55 -4.06 5.50
C PHE A 77 7.15 -4.48 5.10
N VAL A 78 7.04 -5.28 4.05
CA VAL A 78 5.78 -5.80 3.55
C VAL A 78 5.85 -7.32 3.45
N LEU A 79 4.87 -7.97 4.04
CA LEU A 79 4.66 -9.40 3.97
C LEU A 79 3.32 -9.69 3.28
N HIS A 80 3.37 -10.43 2.17
CA HIS A 80 2.19 -10.99 1.53
C HIS A 80 2.08 -12.48 1.82
N PHE A 81 0.89 -12.94 2.08
CA PHE A 81 0.60 -14.38 2.20
C PHE A 81 -0.81 -14.68 1.67
N SER A 82 -0.95 -15.86 1.05
CA SER A 82 -2.21 -16.27 0.42
C SER A 82 -3.36 -16.37 1.42
N ALA A 83 -4.57 -15.98 1.01
CA ALA A 83 -5.80 -16.15 1.79
C ALA A 83 -6.06 -17.62 2.17
N SER A 84 -5.57 -18.55 1.35
CA SER A 84 -5.64 -20.00 1.62
C SER A 84 -4.97 -20.42 2.93
N ALA A 85 -4.09 -19.60 3.50
CA ALA A 85 -3.47 -19.85 4.80
C ALA A 85 -4.51 -20.03 5.92
N PHE A 86 -5.66 -19.35 5.82
CA PHE A 86 -6.77 -19.50 6.77
C PHE A 86 -7.77 -20.60 6.39
N LYS A 87 -7.63 -21.25 5.23
CA LYS A 87 -8.59 -22.25 4.74
C LYS A 87 -8.86 -23.40 5.72
N PRO A 88 -7.85 -23.94 6.45
CA PRO A 88 -8.11 -24.98 7.45
C PRO A 88 -9.02 -24.53 8.61
N LEU A 89 -9.10 -23.23 8.87
CA LEU A 89 -9.87 -22.64 9.97
C LEU A 89 -11.28 -22.21 9.53
N LEU A 90 -11.53 -22.09 8.22
CA LEU A 90 -12.78 -21.61 7.64
C LEU A 90 -13.69 -22.77 7.24
N LYS A 91 -14.74 -23.07 8.03
CA LYS A 91 -15.67 -24.18 7.77
C LYS A 91 -16.54 -24.03 6.51
N LYS A 92 -16.80 -22.79 6.03
CA LYS A 92 -17.74 -22.49 4.93
C LYS A 92 -17.13 -21.63 3.81
N GLY A 93 -15.81 -21.51 3.76
CA GLY A 93 -15.15 -20.52 2.89
C GLY A 93 -15.33 -19.09 3.43
N GLY A 94 -14.84 -18.11 2.66
CA GLY A 94 -14.85 -16.70 3.04
C GLY A 94 -13.42 -16.20 3.30
N ILE A 95 -13.33 -14.94 3.68
CA ILE A 95 -12.07 -14.25 4.00
C ILE A 95 -12.20 -13.68 5.41
N TYR A 96 -11.22 -13.91 6.26
CA TYR A 96 -11.16 -13.21 7.54
C TYR A 96 -10.72 -11.76 7.31
N ASP A 97 -11.42 -10.83 7.93
CA ASP A 97 -10.93 -9.45 8.16
C ASP A 97 -10.54 -9.30 9.62
N PHE A 98 -9.55 -8.46 9.85
CA PHE A 98 -9.03 -8.10 11.16
C PHE A 98 -9.09 -6.57 11.34
N PRO A 99 -10.28 -5.98 11.55
CA PRO A 99 -10.46 -4.53 11.58
C PRO A 99 -9.59 -3.84 12.63
N SER A 100 -9.33 -4.53 13.74
CA SER A 100 -8.49 -4.04 14.83
C SER A 100 -6.99 -4.21 14.60
N CYS A 101 -6.58 -4.87 13.52
CA CYS A 101 -5.16 -5.08 13.22
C CYS A 101 -4.55 -3.87 12.50
N ARG A 102 -4.57 -2.74 13.22
CA ARG A 102 -3.88 -1.49 12.90
C ARG A 102 -3.42 -0.85 14.19
N SER A 103 -2.13 -0.65 14.35
CA SER A 103 -1.58 0.07 15.50
C SER A 103 -1.48 1.57 15.24
N ASP A 104 -1.28 2.30 16.32
CA ASP A 104 -1.04 3.73 16.35
C ASP A 104 -0.10 4.06 17.53
N GLU A 105 0.15 5.34 17.77
CA GLU A 105 1.04 5.81 18.84
C GLU A 105 0.69 5.29 20.25
N THR A 106 -0.57 4.91 20.48
CA THR A 106 -1.05 4.43 21.78
C THR A 106 -0.98 2.91 21.93
N THR A 107 -1.02 2.18 20.81
CA THR A 107 -1.20 0.72 20.79
C THR A 107 0.01 -0.05 20.26
N ARG A 108 0.94 0.60 19.53
CA ARG A 108 2.07 -0.08 18.86
C ARG A 108 2.92 -0.95 19.77
N ASP A 109 3.02 -0.60 21.06
CA ASP A 109 3.82 -1.31 22.05
C ASP A 109 3.04 -2.42 22.77
N GLU A 110 1.78 -2.63 22.44
CA GLU A 110 1.02 -3.75 22.99
C GLU A 110 1.62 -5.10 22.54
N PRO A 111 1.54 -6.15 23.40
CA PRO A 111 2.12 -7.46 23.10
C PRO A 111 1.69 -8.02 21.74
N ARG A 112 0.40 -7.87 21.38
CA ARG A 112 -0.15 -8.40 20.11
C ARG A 112 0.57 -7.85 18.87
N TYR A 113 0.92 -6.56 18.83
CA TYR A 113 1.66 -5.98 17.71
C TYR A 113 3.14 -6.35 17.72
N ARG A 114 3.74 -6.51 18.93
CA ARG A 114 5.11 -7.05 19.03
C ARG A 114 5.20 -8.48 18.52
N HIS A 115 4.19 -9.33 18.77
CA HIS A 115 4.12 -10.69 18.23
C HIS A 115 4.08 -10.67 16.70
N LEU A 116 3.25 -9.81 16.09
CA LEU A 116 3.20 -9.71 14.63
C LEU A 116 4.55 -9.28 14.04
N ARG A 117 5.20 -8.26 14.60
CA ARG A 117 6.54 -7.84 14.16
C ARG A 117 7.57 -8.97 14.32
N PHE A 118 7.54 -9.67 15.44
CA PHE A 118 8.45 -10.78 15.70
C PHE A 118 8.28 -11.91 14.68
N TYR A 119 7.05 -12.40 14.46
CA TYR A 119 6.84 -13.49 13.51
C TYR A 119 7.12 -13.05 12.06
N ALA A 120 6.78 -11.83 11.70
CA ALA A 120 7.12 -11.26 10.40
C ALA A 120 8.64 -11.20 10.18
N SER A 121 9.42 -10.81 11.22
CA SER A 121 10.87 -10.80 11.15
C SER A 121 11.46 -12.21 11.01
N GLN A 122 10.89 -13.21 11.71
CA GLN A 122 11.31 -14.60 11.56
C GLN A 122 11.05 -15.13 10.15
N ILE A 123 9.89 -14.81 9.56
CA ILE A 123 9.58 -15.15 8.15
C ILE A 123 10.64 -14.54 7.23
N PHE A 124 10.98 -13.27 7.43
CA PHE A 124 11.99 -12.60 6.63
C PHE A 124 13.37 -13.26 6.77
N GLN A 125 13.82 -13.50 8.00
CA GLN A 125 15.13 -14.12 8.27
C GLN A 125 15.23 -15.51 7.63
N PHE A 126 14.25 -16.38 7.82
CA PHE A 126 14.25 -17.71 7.19
C PHE A 126 14.20 -17.63 5.66
N ALA A 127 13.41 -16.72 5.11
CA ALA A 127 13.34 -16.52 3.66
C ALA A 127 14.69 -16.05 3.07
N GLN A 128 15.47 -15.29 3.82
CA GLN A 128 16.79 -14.79 3.40
C GLN A 128 17.90 -15.82 3.57
N GLN A 129 17.85 -16.61 4.63
CA GLN A 129 18.86 -17.67 4.85
C GLN A 129 18.88 -18.70 3.72
N GLY A 130 17.72 -18.96 3.11
CA GLY A 130 17.60 -19.98 2.08
C GLY A 130 17.90 -21.39 2.59
N GLY A 131 18.20 -22.31 1.67
CA GLY A 131 18.57 -23.68 2.01
C GLY A 131 17.35 -24.58 2.29
N PRO A 132 17.62 -25.87 2.65
CA PRO A 132 16.57 -26.90 2.68
C PRO A 132 15.53 -26.72 3.78
N TYR A 133 15.86 -25.98 4.84
CA TYR A 133 14.96 -25.75 5.98
C TYR A 133 14.26 -24.39 5.96
N ALA A 134 14.60 -23.52 5.03
CA ALA A 134 14.02 -22.18 4.93
C ALA A 134 12.49 -22.22 4.80
N GLN A 135 11.97 -23.08 3.95
CA GLN A 135 10.53 -23.25 3.77
C GLN A 135 9.83 -23.72 5.05
N LEU A 136 10.47 -24.61 5.82
CA LEU A 136 9.93 -25.08 7.10
C LEU A 136 9.88 -23.93 8.11
N GLY A 137 10.93 -23.15 8.24
CA GLY A 137 11.00 -21.99 9.13
C GLY A 137 9.98 -20.93 8.78
N VAL A 138 9.85 -20.58 7.49
CA VAL A 138 8.85 -19.62 7.01
C VAL A 138 7.43 -20.10 7.31
N LYS A 139 7.12 -21.39 7.05
CA LYS A 139 5.80 -21.95 7.30
C LYS A 139 5.46 -21.96 8.78
N ALA A 140 6.36 -22.41 9.64
CA ALA A 140 6.16 -22.43 11.09
C ALA A 140 5.92 -21.01 11.63
N SER A 141 6.71 -20.02 11.21
CA SER A 141 6.55 -18.64 11.61
C SER A 141 5.25 -18.02 11.09
N LEU A 142 4.81 -18.39 9.88
CA LEU A 142 3.51 -17.98 9.35
C LEU A 142 2.36 -18.57 10.19
N GLU A 143 2.42 -19.84 10.55
CA GLU A 143 1.40 -20.47 11.39
C GLU A 143 1.28 -19.80 12.77
N LEU A 144 2.38 -19.40 13.37
CA LEU A 144 2.39 -18.61 14.61
C LEU A 144 1.82 -17.19 14.41
N LEU A 145 2.10 -16.55 13.29
CA LEU A 145 1.50 -15.26 12.94
C LEU A 145 -0.02 -15.39 12.75
N LEU A 146 -0.50 -16.44 12.07
CA LEU A 146 -1.93 -16.71 11.90
C LEU A 146 -2.61 -16.98 13.24
N LEU A 147 -1.95 -17.74 14.13
CA LEU A 147 -2.43 -17.98 15.49
C LEU A 147 -2.60 -16.67 16.25
N ALA A 148 -1.59 -15.80 16.25
CA ALA A 148 -1.66 -14.49 16.90
C ALA A 148 -2.80 -13.63 16.31
N LEU A 149 -2.94 -13.58 14.99
CA LEU A 149 -4.05 -12.87 14.34
C LEU A 149 -5.42 -13.40 14.81
N CYS A 150 -5.61 -14.72 14.87
CA CYS A 150 -6.89 -15.29 15.27
C CYS A 150 -7.20 -15.13 16.76
N THR A 151 -6.19 -15.16 17.63
CA THR A 151 -6.38 -15.13 19.09
C THR A 151 -6.36 -13.73 19.68
N GLU A 152 -5.68 -12.78 19.04
CA GLU A 152 -5.43 -11.45 19.62
C GLU A 152 -6.17 -10.32 18.87
N PHE A 153 -6.74 -10.56 17.68
CA PHE A 153 -7.34 -9.51 16.83
C PHE A 153 -8.79 -9.75 16.41
N SER A 154 -9.52 -10.66 17.04
CA SER A 154 -10.96 -10.86 16.87
C SER A 154 -11.42 -10.83 15.39
N PRO A 155 -11.10 -11.87 14.60
CA PRO A 155 -11.43 -11.90 13.18
C PRO A 155 -12.94 -11.83 12.92
N THR A 156 -13.32 -11.13 11.87
CA THR A 156 -14.66 -11.09 11.30
C THR A 156 -14.66 -11.72 9.91
N LEU A 157 -15.80 -12.24 9.44
CA LEU A 157 -15.90 -12.76 8.08
C LEU A 157 -16.31 -11.66 7.12
N LEU A 158 -15.51 -11.43 6.07
CA LEU A 158 -15.93 -10.63 4.95
C LEU A 158 -16.91 -11.44 4.10
N ASN A 159 -18.14 -10.95 3.99
CA ASN A 159 -19.11 -11.47 3.03
C ASN A 159 -18.80 -10.88 1.65
N THR A 160 -18.11 -11.64 0.81
CA THR A 160 -17.90 -11.27 -0.59
C THR A 160 -19.14 -11.64 -1.40
N MET A 161 -20.04 -10.68 -1.62
CA MET A 161 -21.18 -10.88 -2.52
C MET A 161 -20.74 -10.75 -3.97
N PRO A 162 -21.34 -11.50 -4.92
CA PRO A 162 -21.02 -11.37 -6.36
C PRO A 162 -21.19 -9.95 -6.91
N GLU A 163 -22.14 -9.19 -6.36
CA GLU A 163 -22.34 -7.76 -6.69
C GLU A 163 -21.14 -6.88 -6.32
N ASP A 164 -20.41 -7.23 -5.27
CA ASP A 164 -19.22 -6.49 -4.87
C ASP A 164 -18.05 -6.72 -5.85
N GLU A 165 -17.98 -7.90 -6.49
CA GLU A 165 -16.98 -8.15 -7.51
C GLU A 165 -17.27 -7.35 -8.79
N GLN A 166 -18.53 -7.23 -9.21
CA GLN A 166 -18.89 -6.37 -10.35
C GLN A 166 -18.57 -4.90 -10.07
N ARG A 167 -18.85 -4.43 -8.85
CA ARG A 167 -18.52 -3.05 -8.42
C ARG A 167 -17.00 -2.84 -8.41
N ARG A 168 -16.23 -3.79 -7.88
CA ARG A 168 -14.75 -3.73 -7.90
C ARG A 168 -14.21 -3.74 -9.32
N ALA A 169 -14.74 -4.59 -10.20
CA ALA A 169 -14.35 -4.62 -11.60
C ALA A 169 -14.66 -3.30 -12.34
N ALA A 170 -15.80 -2.67 -12.04
CA ALA A 170 -16.13 -1.35 -12.55
C ALA A 170 -15.11 -0.30 -12.07
N VAL A 171 -14.79 -0.29 -10.78
CA VAL A 171 -13.79 0.64 -10.22
C VAL A 171 -12.41 0.38 -10.82
N ARG A 172 -11.98 -0.87 -11.00
CA ARG A 172 -10.70 -1.18 -11.70
C ARG A 172 -10.60 -0.47 -13.05
N ARG A 173 -11.67 -0.57 -13.86
CA ARG A 173 -11.71 0.10 -15.18
C ARG A 173 -11.62 1.62 -15.05
N LEU A 174 -12.32 2.20 -14.06
CA LEU A 174 -12.26 3.64 -13.79
C LEU A 174 -10.86 4.07 -13.35
N LEU A 175 -10.20 3.32 -12.45
CA LEU A 175 -8.85 3.62 -12.00
C LEU A 175 -7.83 3.53 -13.14
N ALA A 176 -7.95 2.53 -14.02
CA ALA A 176 -7.13 2.42 -15.22
C ALA A 176 -7.35 3.63 -16.14
N TYR A 177 -8.60 4.00 -16.42
CA TYR A 177 -8.93 5.18 -17.22
C TYR A 177 -8.33 6.47 -16.62
N VAL A 178 -8.45 6.65 -15.31
CA VAL A 178 -7.81 7.80 -14.63
C VAL A 178 -6.29 7.76 -14.77
N SER A 179 -5.67 6.59 -14.65
CA SER A 179 -4.22 6.44 -14.81
C SER A 179 -3.73 6.80 -16.22
N ASP A 180 -4.54 6.53 -17.24
CA ASP A 180 -4.19 6.81 -18.64
C ASP A 180 -4.44 8.28 -19.01
N HIS A 181 -5.38 8.95 -18.34
CA HIS A 181 -5.86 10.30 -18.69
C HIS A 181 -5.60 11.35 -17.60
N TYR A 182 -4.81 11.05 -16.57
CA TYR A 182 -4.66 11.92 -15.37
C TYR A 182 -4.17 13.33 -15.68
N ALA A 183 -3.36 13.50 -16.72
CA ALA A 183 -2.81 14.79 -17.12
C ALA A 183 -3.83 15.72 -17.82
N GLU A 184 -4.90 15.15 -18.34
CA GLU A 184 -5.96 15.85 -19.06
C GLU A 184 -6.95 16.55 -18.10
N LYS A 185 -7.83 17.39 -18.67
CA LYS A 185 -8.96 17.96 -17.91
C LYS A 185 -10.01 16.88 -17.67
N LEU A 186 -9.74 16.01 -16.71
CA LEU A 186 -10.61 14.88 -16.35
C LEU A 186 -11.61 15.28 -15.29
N THR A 187 -12.90 15.00 -15.54
CA THR A 187 -14.03 15.29 -14.66
C THR A 187 -14.78 14.03 -14.26
N LEU A 188 -15.62 14.13 -13.25
CA LEU A 188 -16.47 13.01 -12.83
C LEU A 188 -17.50 12.66 -13.93
N GLU A 189 -17.92 13.63 -14.75
CA GLU A 189 -18.77 13.42 -15.93
C GLU A 189 -18.05 12.53 -16.96
N ASN A 190 -16.78 12.79 -17.25
CA ASN A 190 -16.00 11.94 -18.17
C ASN A 190 -15.96 10.48 -17.71
N LEU A 191 -15.82 10.26 -16.38
CA LEU A 191 -15.84 8.91 -15.82
C LEU A 191 -17.22 8.26 -15.93
N ALA A 192 -18.28 9.03 -15.70
CA ALA A 192 -19.65 8.57 -15.80
C ALA A 192 -19.99 8.16 -17.24
N ASP A 193 -19.61 8.98 -18.21
CA ASP A 193 -19.79 8.70 -19.65
C ASP A 193 -19.00 7.46 -20.08
N TYR A 194 -17.72 7.37 -19.68
CA TYR A 194 -16.87 6.22 -19.97
C TYR A 194 -17.45 4.90 -19.42
N ALA A 195 -17.97 4.93 -18.19
CA ALA A 195 -18.52 3.75 -17.53
C ALA A 195 -19.99 3.48 -17.89
N GLN A 196 -20.64 4.39 -18.61
CA GLN A 196 -22.08 4.37 -18.92
C GLN A 196 -22.98 4.30 -17.68
N TYR A 197 -22.60 5.06 -16.64
CA TYR A 197 -23.37 5.24 -15.41
C TYR A 197 -23.69 6.72 -15.20
N ASN A 198 -24.65 7.00 -14.32
CA ASN A 198 -24.86 8.38 -13.90
C ASN A 198 -23.75 8.88 -12.95
N ARG A 199 -23.52 10.19 -12.96
CA ARG A 199 -22.50 10.87 -12.15
C ARG A 199 -22.60 10.58 -10.65
N THR A 200 -23.84 10.56 -10.13
CA THR A 200 -24.08 10.33 -8.70
C THR A 200 -23.66 8.91 -8.29
N TYR A 201 -23.99 7.92 -9.12
CA TYR A 201 -23.58 6.53 -8.89
C TYR A 201 -22.05 6.40 -8.89
N ILE A 202 -21.36 6.96 -9.90
CA ILE A 202 -19.90 6.92 -9.97
C ILE A 202 -19.26 7.61 -8.76
N SER A 203 -19.78 8.77 -8.33
CA SER A 203 -19.29 9.47 -7.15
C SER A 203 -19.39 8.63 -5.88
N THR A 204 -20.55 7.97 -5.69
CA THR A 204 -20.80 7.12 -4.53
C THR A 204 -19.96 5.86 -4.57
N LEU A 205 -19.92 5.17 -5.72
CA LEU A 205 -19.15 3.95 -5.94
C LEU A 205 -17.66 4.18 -5.69
N PHE A 206 -17.14 5.28 -6.25
CA PHE A 206 -15.74 5.64 -6.09
C PHE A 206 -15.39 5.89 -4.62
N LYS A 207 -16.20 6.66 -3.90
CA LYS A 207 -16.01 6.93 -2.48
C LYS A 207 -16.15 5.68 -1.61
N GLN A 208 -17.09 4.80 -1.91
CA GLN A 208 -17.31 3.56 -1.14
C GLN A 208 -16.15 2.56 -1.30
N ILE A 209 -15.59 2.43 -2.50
CA ILE A 209 -14.56 1.43 -2.79
C ILE A 209 -13.15 2.03 -2.61
N VAL A 210 -12.91 3.25 -3.12
CA VAL A 210 -11.59 3.90 -3.06
C VAL A 210 -11.37 4.64 -1.74
N GLY A 211 -12.44 4.94 -1.00
CA GLY A 211 -12.40 5.61 0.29
C GLY A 211 -12.26 7.13 0.23
N ILE A 212 -11.84 7.69 -0.89
CA ILE A 212 -11.70 9.12 -1.13
C ILE A 212 -12.54 9.53 -2.34
N ASN A 213 -12.84 10.83 -2.48
CA ASN A 213 -13.55 11.30 -3.66
C ASN A 213 -12.63 11.29 -4.90
N PHE A 214 -13.26 11.31 -6.08
CA PHE A 214 -12.57 11.28 -7.36
C PHE A 214 -11.52 12.40 -7.52
N HIS A 215 -11.87 13.62 -7.12
CA HIS A 215 -10.98 14.76 -7.28
C HIS A 215 -9.69 14.63 -6.43
N GLU A 216 -9.83 14.16 -5.20
CA GLU A 216 -8.69 13.88 -4.34
C GLU A 216 -7.83 12.74 -4.91
N TYR A 217 -8.48 11.67 -5.41
CA TYR A 217 -7.76 10.58 -6.08
C TYR A 217 -6.97 11.06 -7.30
N LEU A 218 -7.61 11.81 -8.21
CA LEU A 218 -6.95 12.38 -9.38
C LEU A 218 -5.77 13.29 -8.99
N THR A 219 -5.94 14.11 -7.96
CA THR A 219 -4.86 14.97 -7.44
C THR A 219 -3.69 14.15 -6.92
N ARG A 220 -3.95 13.03 -6.24
CA ARG A 220 -2.90 12.12 -5.76
C ARG A 220 -2.16 11.43 -6.91
N VAL A 221 -2.88 10.98 -7.93
CA VAL A 221 -2.27 10.40 -9.14
C VAL A 221 -1.36 11.42 -9.84
N ARG A 222 -1.83 12.64 -10.04
CA ARG A 222 -1.05 13.73 -10.63
C ARG A 222 0.20 14.05 -9.80
N PHE A 223 0.03 14.13 -8.49
CA PHE A 223 1.13 14.39 -7.56
C PHE A 223 2.20 13.31 -7.62
N GLN A 224 1.79 12.06 -7.68
CA GLN A 224 2.69 10.92 -7.83
C GLN A 224 3.53 11.03 -9.11
N HIS A 225 2.91 11.29 -10.26
CA HIS A 225 3.64 11.45 -11.52
C HIS A 225 4.58 12.65 -11.49
N ALA A 226 4.17 13.75 -10.83
CA ALA A 226 5.03 14.90 -10.65
C ALA A 226 6.25 14.64 -9.75
N LEU A 227 6.12 13.80 -8.71
CA LEU A 227 7.26 13.36 -7.89
C LEU A 227 8.29 12.59 -8.74
N ILE A 228 7.80 11.77 -9.66
CA ILE A 228 8.63 11.05 -10.62
C ILE A 228 9.41 12.00 -11.52
N ASP A 229 8.70 12.94 -12.14
CA ASP A 229 9.32 13.92 -13.02
C ASP A 229 10.35 14.78 -12.28
N LEU A 230 10.05 15.16 -11.03
CA LEU A 230 11.01 15.86 -10.19
C LEU A 230 12.29 15.08 -9.95
N ALA A 231 12.16 13.77 -9.84
CA ALA A 231 13.28 12.86 -9.57
C ALA A 231 14.09 12.54 -10.84
N LEU A 232 13.41 12.42 -11.98
CA LEU A 232 14.03 11.92 -13.23
C LEU A 232 14.42 13.02 -14.23
N THR A 233 13.95 14.26 -14.05
CA THR A 233 14.19 15.34 -14.99
C THR A 233 14.78 16.57 -14.34
N THR A 234 15.38 17.42 -15.15
CA THR A 234 15.85 18.77 -14.77
C THR A 234 14.86 19.86 -15.18
N ASP A 235 13.67 19.48 -15.64
CA ASP A 235 12.64 20.40 -16.13
C ASP A 235 12.22 21.41 -15.07
N SER A 236 11.69 22.56 -15.51
CA SER A 236 11.19 23.57 -14.59
C SER A 236 10.03 23.05 -13.75
N LEU A 237 9.87 23.56 -12.53
CA LEU A 237 8.75 23.19 -11.66
C LEU A 237 7.39 23.53 -12.28
N THR A 238 7.35 24.57 -13.11
CA THR A 238 6.14 24.97 -13.84
C THR A 238 5.79 23.95 -14.91
N ASP A 239 6.77 23.51 -15.70
CA ASP A 239 6.55 22.51 -16.76
C ASP A 239 6.11 21.17 -16.17
N ILE A 240 6.75 20.75 -15.07
CA ILE A 240 6.35 19.54 -14.34
C ILE A 240 4.92 19.65 -13.83
N ALA A 241 4.55 20.76 -13.22
CA ALA A 241 3.20 20.96 -12.70
C ALA A 241 2.16 20.85 -13.83
N LEU A 242 2.35 21.60 -14.91
CA LEU A 242 1.42 21.64 -16.04
C LEU A 242 1.31 20.29 -16.77
N ARG A 243 2.45 19.66 -17.06
CA ARG A 243 2.49 18.34 -17.71
C ARG A 243 1.76 17.26 -16.92
N ASN A 244 1.81 17.36 -15.59
CA ASN A 244 1.10 16.42 -14.71
C ASN A 244 -0.33 16.85 -14.36
N GLY A 245 -0.91 17.81 -15.11
CA GLY A 245 -2.31 18.18 -15.02
C GLY A 245 -2.67 19.09 -13.85
N PHE A 246 -1.70 19.70 -13.15
CA PHE A 246 -1.98 20.78 -12.21
C PHE A 246 -2.36 22.05 -12.97
N ALA A 247 -3.32 22.81 -12.44
CA ALA A 247 -3.78 24.03 -13.08
C ALA A 247 -2.69 25.11 -13.15
N ASP A 248 -1.84 25.17 -12.13
CA ASP A 248 -0.75 26.12 -12.00
C ASP A 248 0.29 25.66 -10.97
N LEU A 249 1.43 26.37 -10.94
CA LEU A 249 2.51 26.13 -9.97
C LEU A 249 2.07 26.40 -8.52
N LYS A 250 1.11 27.30 -8.29
CA LYS A 250 0.61 27.61 -6.94
C LYS A 250 -0.12 26.41 -6.34
N THR A 251 -1.01 25.80 -7.11
CA THR A 251 -1.75 24.59 -6.71
C THR A 251 -0.79 23.42 -6.46
N PHE A 252 0.22 23.28 -7.33
CA PHE A 252 1.27 22.27 -7.16
C PHE A 252 2.07 22.46 -5.86
N ASN A 253 2.56 23.68 -5.61
CA ASN A 253 3.27 24.01 -4.38
C ASN A 253 2.39 23.80 -3.11
N ALA A 254 1.12 24.16 -3.17
CA ALA A 254 0.19 23.93 -2.07
C ALA A 254 0.07 22.43 -1.76
N ARG A 255 -0.04 21.58 -2.79
CA ARG A 255 -0.09 20.13 -2.62
C ARG A 255 1.20 19.59 -1.98
N PHE A 256 2.36 20.05 -2.41
CA PHE A 256 3.65 19.68 -1.81
C PHE A 256 3.72 20.00 -0.32
N ARG A 257 3.31 21.22 0.04
CA ARG A 257 3.32 21.66 1.45
C ARG A 257 2.36 20.85 2.32
N THR A 258 1.17 20.54 1.81
CA THR A 258 0.18 19.76 2.56
C THR A 258 0.56 18.29 2.71
N THR A 259 1.23 17.70 1.71
CA THR A 259 1.56 16.27 1.69
C THR A 259 2.92 15.96 2.28
N LEU A 260 3.95 16.73 1.91
CA LEU A 260 5.34 16.46 2.30
C LEU A 260 5.94 17.54 3.23
N GLN A 261 5.14 18.55 3.60
CA GLN A 261 5.56 19.69 4.44
C GLN A 261 6.82 20.43 3.90
N ARG A 262 6.97 20.41 2.56
CA ARG A 262 8.12 20.96 1.81
C ARG A 262 7.65 21.61 0.53
N THR A 263 8.56 22.37 -0.10
CA THR A 263 8.37 22.82 -1.47
C THR A 263 8.92 21.79 -2.47
N PRO A 264 8.47 21.81 -3.74
CA PRO A 264 9.05 20.96 -4.78
C PRO A 264 10.56 21.18 -4.98
N ALA A 265 11.04 22.41 -4.81
CA ALA A 265 12.47 22.75 -4.92
C ALA A 265 13.29 22.11 -3.79
N GLU A 266 12.83 22.22 -2.55
CA GLU A 266 13.47 21.59 -1.40
C GLU A 266 13.45 20.05 -1.53
N TYR A 267 12.35 19.49 -2.02
CA TYR A 267 12.26 18.06 -2.28
C TYR A 267 13.29 17.61 -3.33
N ARG A 268 13.36 18.30 -4.48
CA ARG A 268 14.33 18.02 -5.54
C ARG A 268 15.78 18.11 -5.04
N ALA A 269 16.09 19.11 -4.22
CA ALA A 269 17.44 19.29 -3.67
C ALA A 269 17.89 18.17 -2.74
N GLN A 270 16.94 17.42 -2.16
CA GLN A 270 17.22 16.30 -1.25
C GLN A 270 17.25 14.95 -1.96
N LEU A 271 16.82 14.88 -3.22
CA LEU A 271 16.92 13.66 -4.01
C LEU A 271 18.39 13.35 -4.30
N CYS A 272 18.90 12.25 -3.77
CA CYS A 272 20.21 11.74 -4.15
C CYS A 272 20.16 11.24 -5.60
N PRO A 273 21.04 11.72 -6.51
CA PRO A 273 21.07 11.26 -7.90
C PRO A 273 21.17 9.73 -8.04
N GLU A 274 21.87 9.08 -7.13
CA GLU A 274 22.03 7.63 -7.10
C GLU A 274 20.72 6.86 -6.78
N ARG A 275 19.81 7.49 -6.04
CA ARG A 275 18.48 6.91 -5.75
C ARG A 275 17.51 7.04 -6.92
N VAL A 276 17.76 7.98 -7.80
CA VAL A 276 16.88 8.29 -8.94
C VAL A 276 17.16 7.40 -10.15
N VAL A 277 18.42 7.02 -10.37
CA VAL A 277 18.85 6.20 -11.53
C VAL A 277 18.29 4.79 -11.53
N GLY A 278 17.81 4.28 -10.39
CA GLY A 278 17.18 2.96 -10.27
C GLY A 278 15.77 2.84 -10.84
N GLY A 279 15.21 3.93 -11.44
CA GLY A 279 13.82 3.94 -11.92
C GLY A 279 12.85 3.71 -10.77
N MET A 280 11.55 4.02 -10.98
CA MET A 280 10.48 3.76 -10.02
C MET A 280 10.22 2.27 -9.72
N GLN A 281 11.20 1.45 -9.87
CA GLN A 281 11.22 0.12 -9.30
C GLN A 281 11.39 0.28 -7.79
N ARG A 282 10.49 -0.33 -7.02
CA ARG A 282 10.60 -0.49 -5.59
C ARG A 282 12.05 -0.81 -5.27
N LYS A 283 12.76 0.12 -4.63
CA LYS A 283 14.15 -0.14 -4.23
C LYS A 283 14.09 -1.07 -3.04
N TYR A 284 14.26 -2.34 -3.30
CA TYR A 284 14.41 -3.34 -2.24
C TYR A 284 15.69 -3.05 -1.49
N LEU A 285 15.59 -2.92 -0.17
CA LEU A 285 16.77 -2.81 0.67
C LEU A 285 17.49 -4.16 0.70
N PRO A 286 18.81 -4.18 0.52
CA PRO A 286 19.58 -5.41 0.66
C PRO A 286 19.50 -5.94 2.10
N CYS A 287 19.61 -7.25 2.26
CA CYS A 287 19.43 -7.92 3.55
C CYS A 287 20.47 -7.53 4.62
N ASP A 288 21.61 -7.03 4.20
CA ASP A 288 22.70 -6.52 5.03
C ASP A 288 22.59 -5.02 5.34
N ASP A 289 21.48 -4.38 4.95
CA ASP A 289 21.24 -2.98 5.29
C ASP A 289 21.22 -2.79 6.80
N PRO A 290 22.00 -1.81 7.34
CA PRO A 290 22.10 -1.58 8.78
C PRO A 290 20.78 -1.27 9.48
N LEU A 291 19.78 -0.72 8.76
CA LEU A 291 18.46 -0.48 9.29
C LEU A 291 17.72 -1.80 9.53
N LEU A 292 17.78 -2.72 8.55
CA LEU A 292 17.15 -4.03 8.66
C LEU A 292 17.76 -4.86 9.78
N GLN A 293 19.08 -4.85 9.90
CA GLN A 293 19.81 -5.58 10.95
C GLN A 293 19.45 -5.10 12.37
N ARG A 294 18.96 -3.86 12.51
CA ARG A 294 18.55 -3.31 13.81
C ARG A 294 17.07 -3.48 14.10
N LYS A 295 16.23 -3.65 13.09
CA LYS A 295 14.77 -3.61 13.21
C LYS A 295 14.09 -4.97 12.98
N LEU A 296 14.73 -5.89 12.27
CA LEU A 296 14.30 -7.26 12.03
C LEU A 296 15.33 -8.26 12.56
#